data_ca2ce62c8d56de72c13252b6908eaffe
#
_entry.id   ca2ce62c8d56de72c13252b6908eaffe
#
_cell.length_a   1.000
_cell.length_b   1.000
_cell.length_c   1.000
_cell.angle_alpha   90.00
_cell.angle_beta   90.00
_cell.angle_gamma   90.00
#
_symmetry.space_group_name_H-M   'P 1'
#
loop_
_entity.id
_entity.type
_entity.pdbx_description
1 polymer ?
#
loop_
_entity_poly.entity_id
_entity_poly.type
_entity_poly.pdbx_seq_one_letter_code
_entity_poly.pdbx_strand_id
1 'polypeptide(L)'
;LIHADLKDFFNHISNTNLTNYSLKTKDWILQIKEWEESFNKFDGCENISTTQVNPYVFSKEISKNLPDNSKLLIDTGCSIAWLMQSLEIPKSVRVFHDCNNTAMGWSIPAAIGAYFASDRKSAVTVVTGDGSFMMTSYELATIMHHSIPIKIFVINNQGYSMIQQTQEQWLDSKYIASSKSGGISFPNYQKIADAYDMDYFELSDNSDVSKISTVIKSIKPTICNVKVDDNFRVTPQVVFGKPNEDMGPLMPRDFFNKSMIVKPIE
;
A
#
# COMPACT_ATOMS: atom_id res chain seq x y z
N LEU A 1 12.49 23.16 22.69
CA LEU A 1 13.51 22.71 21.73
C LEU A 1 14.72 22.22 22.49
N ILE A 2 15.13 20.95 22.26
CA ILE A 2 16.35 20.39 22.87
C ILE A 2 17.46 20.53 21.84
N HIS A 3 18.51 21.29 22.17
CA HIS A 3 19.67 21.50 21.32
C HIS A 3 20.82 20.61 21.83
N ALA A 4 20.83 19.37 21.33
CA ALA A 4 21.82 18.36 21.73
C ALA A 4 22.08 17.39 20.57
N ASP A 5 23.25 16.75 20.58
CA ASP A 5 23.56 15.63 19.71
C ASP A 5 22.63 14.45 20.05
N LEU A 6 22.13 13.74 19.03
CA LEU A 6 21.26 12.58 19.22
C LEU A 6 21.89 11.49 20.08
N LYS A 7 23.22 11.31 20.00
CA LYS A 7 23.94 10.34 20.82
C LYS A 7 23.86 10.70 22.30
N ASP A 8 24.02 11.98 22.64
CA ASP A 8 23.94 12.45 24.03
C ASP A 8 22.51 12.35 24.56
N PHE A 9 21.53 12.68 23.71
CA PHE A 9 20.11 12.51 24.01
C PHE A 9 19.74 11.05 24.32
N PHE A 10 20.14 10.10 23.48
CA PHE A 10 19.87 8.68 23.71
C PHE A 10 20.65 8.11 24.90
N ASN A 11 21.89 8.53 25.12
CA ASN A 11 22.63 8.15 26.30
C ASN A 11 21.94 8.63 27.59
N HIS A 12 21.44 9.85 27.58
CA HIS A 12 20.68 10.38 28.72
C HIS A 12 19.43 9.59 29.00
N ILE A 13 18.62 9.30 27.95
CA ILE A 13 17.39 8.48 28.09
C ILE A 13 17.71 7.08 28.62
N SER A 14 18.73 6.43 28.05
CA SER A 14 19.13 5.06 28.46
C SER A 14 19.56 4.99 29.93
N ASN A 15 20.09 6.07 30.47
CA ASN A 15 20.49 6.17 31.88
C ASN A 15 19.41 6.73 32.81
N THR A 16 18.26 7.12 32.25
CA THR A 16 17.12 7.64 33.02
C THR A 16 16.29 6.49 33.57
N ASN A 17 15.98 6.54 34.88
CA ASN A 17 15.06 5.57 35.46
C ASN A 17 13.63 5.84 34.97
N LEU A 18 13.14 5.00 34.05
CA LEU A 18 11.81 5.10 33.44
C LEU A 18 10.71 4.36 34.20
N THR A 19 10.99 3.80 35.38
CA THR A 19 10.03 3.00 36.15
C THR A 19 8.74 3.76 36.44
N ASN A 20 8.82 5.05 36.71
CA ASN A 20 7.65 5.90 36.96
C ASN A 20 6.86 6.27 35.68
N TYR A 21 7.47 6.13 34.49
CA TYR A 21 6.77 6.41 33.24
C TYR A 21 5.76 5.33 32.87
N SER A 22 6.07 4.06 33.13
CA SER A 22 5.16 2.94 32.86
C SER A 22 3.86 3.05 33.66
N LEU A 23 3.92 3.60 34.86
CA LEU A 23 2.73 3.85 35.70
C LEU A 23 1.89 5.03 35.14
N LYS A 24 2.57 6.10 34.70
CA LYS A 24 1.89 7.30 34.15
C LYS A 24 1.28 7.08 32.77
N THR A 25 1.78 6.11 31.99
CA THR A 25 1.29 5.81 30.64
C THR A 25 0.24 4.71 30.60
N LYS A 26 -0.06 4.07 31.74
CA LYS A 26 -0.99 2.94 31.79
C LYS A 26 -2.37 3.28 31.26
N ASP A 27 -2.94 4.41 31.68
CA ASP A 27 -4.26 4.84 31.24
C ASP A 27 -4.28 5.19 29.76
N TRP A 28 -3.18 5.77 29.25
CA TRP A 28 -3.02 6.07 27.84
C TRP A 28 -2.95 4.80 26.98
N ILE A 29 -2.21 3.79 27.44
CA ILE A 29 -2.13 2.47 26.76
C ILE A 29 -3.52 1.79 26.75
N LEU A 30 -4.29 1.90 27.83
CA LEU A 30 -5.65 1.37 27.88
C LEU A 30 -6.56 2.09 26.88
N GLN A 31 -6.46 3.41 26.80
CA GLN A 31 -7.22 4.21 25.84
C GLN A 31 -6.86 3.85 24.38
N ILE A 32 -5.57 3.64 24.06
CA ILE A 32 -5.14 3.20 22.72
C ILE A 32 -5.79 1.84 22.40
N LYS A 33 -5.78 0.88 23.31
CA LYS A 33 -6.42 -0.43 23.11
C LYS A 33 -7.93 -0.33 22.89
N GLU A 34 -8.60 0.53 23.65
CA GLU A 34 -10.05 0.79 23.46
C GLU A 34 -10.32 1.35 22.05
N TRP A 35 -9.46 2.25 21.56
CA TRP A 35 -9.57 2.76 20.20
C TRP A 35 -9.28 1.70 19.15
N GLU A 36 -8.22 0.90 19.29
CA GLU A 36 -7.92 -0.21 18.38
C GLU A 36 -9.12 -1.15 18.23
N GLU A 37 -9.73 -1.57 19.36
CA GLU A 37 -10.92 -2.42 19.35
C GLU A 37 -12.15 -1.72 18.74
N SER A 38 -12.29 -0.42 18.97
CA SER A 38 -13.44 0.36 18.51
C SER A 38 -13.33 0.70 17.03
N PHE A 39 -12.15 1.06 16.54
CA PHE A 39 -11.92 1.39 15.13
C PHE A 39 -11.99 0.15 14.24
N ASN A 40 -11.58 -1.02 14.72
CA ASN A 40 -11.75 -2.28 14.00
C ASN A 40 -13.22 -2.60 13.66
N LYS A 41 -14.18 -2.04 14.36
CA LYS A 41 -15.62 -2.19 14.06
C LYS A 41 -16.07 -1.38 12.86
N PHE A 42 -15.28 -0.39 12.42
CA PHE A 42 -15.51 0.40 11.21
C PHE A 42 -14.69 -0.11 10.03
N ASP A 43 -13.89 -1.14 10.24
CA ASP A 43 -13.13 -1.83 9.22
C ASP A 43 -14.09 -2.76 8.47
N GLY A 44 -14.49 -2.39 7.30
CA GLY A 44 -15.45 -3.12 6.47
C GLY A 44 -15.14 -2.96 5.00
N CYS A 45 -13.97 -2.36 4.72
CA CYS A 45 -13.56 -2.09 3.34
C CYS A 45 -13.42 -3.38 2.51
N GLU A 46 -13.10 -4.51 3.14
CA GLU A 46 -13.09 -5.82 2.50
C GLU A 46 -14.47 -6.32 2.11
N ASN A 47 -15.53 -5.78 2.69
CA ASN A 47 -16.93 -6.14 2.39
C ASN A 47 -17.54 -5.25 1.29
N ILE A 48 -16.80 -4.28 0.76
CA ILE A 48 -17.25 -3.47 -0.36
C ILE A 48 -17.46 -4.39 -1.56
N SER A 49 -18.69 -4.35 -2.10
CA SER A 49 -19.06 -5.16 -3.25
C SER A 49 -18.26 -4.74 -4.48
N THR A 50 -17.69 -5.70 -5.16
CA THR A 50 -16.91 -5.51 -6.38
C THR A 50 -17.05 -6.74 -7.26
N THR A 51 -16.97 -6.58 -8.58
CA THR A 51 -16.98 -7.67 -9.54
C THR A 51 -15.61 -8.26 -9.80
N GLN A 52 -14.57 -7.53 -9.42
CA GLN A 52 -13.16 -7.91 -9.57
C GLN A 52 -12.51 -8.07 -8.20
N VAL A 53 -11.19 -8.00 -8.14
CA VAL A 53 -10.46 -8.12 -6.87
C VAL A 53 -10.69 -6.86 -6.02
N ASN A 54 -11.11 -7.06 -4.78
CA ASN A 54 -11.12 -6.00 -3.78
C ASN A 54 -9.69 -5.76 -3.29
N PRO A 55 -9.12 -4.55 -3.45
CA PRO A 55 -7.72 -4.28 -3.07
C PRO A 55 -7.44 -4.44 -1.57
N TYR A 56 -8.44 -4.31 -0.70
CA TYR A 56 -8.28 -4.57 0.73
C TYR A 56 -8.20 -6.07 1.04
N VAL A 57 -8.99 -6.89 0.33
CA VAL A 57 -8.89 -8.37 0.42
C VAL A 57 -7.53 -8.82 -0.12
N PHE A 58 -7.08 -8.27 -1.25
CA PHE A 58 -5.75 -8.51 -1.80
C PHE A 58 -4.65 -8.15 -0.78
N SER A 59 -4.74 -6.98 -0.14
CA SER A 59 -3.77 -6.51 0.85
C SER A 59 -3.66 -7.45 2.06
N LYS A 60 -4.78 -7.91 2.61
CA LYS A 60 -4.79 -8.88 3.71
C LYS A 60 -4.19 -10.22 3.28
N GLU A 61 -4.48 -10.68 2.07
CA GLU A 61 -3.97 -11.96 1.59
C GLU A 61 -2.48 -11.91 1.25
N ILE A 62 -1.98 -10.83 0.63
CA ILE A 62 -0.54 -10.69 0.36
C ILE A 62 0.25 -10.66 1.68
N SER A 63 -0.26 -10.00 2.73
CA SER A 63 0.36 -9.96 4.06
C SER A 63 0.67 -11.34 4.62
N LYS A 64 -0.27 -12.28 4.48
CA LYS A 64 -0.13 -13.67 4.98
C LYS A 64 0.90 -14.50 4.22
N ASN A 65 1.23 -14.09 3.00
CA ASN A 65 2.07 -14.86 2.08
C ASN A 65 3.49 -14.28 1.91
N LEU A 66 3.79 -13.11 2.49
CA LEU A 66 5.13 -12.53 2.41
C LEU A 66 6.14 -13.40 3.17
N PRO A 67 7.26 -13.80 2.53
CA PRO A 67 8.29 -14.60 3.20
C PRO A 67 8.96 -13.83 4.33
N ASP A 68 9.45 -14.53 5.33
CA ASP A 68 10.26 -13.96 6.38
C ASP A 68 11.50 -13.24 5.82
N ASN A 69 11.85 -12.11 6.43
CA ASN A 69 12.96 -11.25 6.03
C ASN A 69 12.88 -10.72 4.58
N SER A 70 11.68 -10.78 3.98
CA SER A 70 11.44 -10.24 2.66
C SER A 70 11.28 -8.71 2.65
N LYS A 71 11.25 -8.16 1.45
CA LYS A 71 11.01 -6.74 1.20
C LYS A 71 9.78 -6.56 0.34
N LEU A 72 8.88 -5.69 0.76
CA LEU A 72 7.72 -5.27 0.00
C LEU A 72 7.91 -3.81 -0.42
N LEU A 73 7.87 -3.55 -1.71
CA LEU A 73 7.94 -2.21 -2.28
C LEU A 73 6.58 -1.86 -2.90
N ILE A 74 6.03 -0.74 -2.49
CA ILE A 74 4.70 -0.30 -2.91
C ILE A 74 4.84 1.00 -3.68
N ASP A 75 4.27 1.04 -4.88
CA ASP A 75 4.26 2.24 -5.70
C ASP A 75 3.18 3.24 -5.24
N THR A 76 3.23 4.44 -5.77
CA THR A 76 2.31 5.53 -5.45
C THR A 76 0.88 5.28 -5.96
N GLY A 77 -0.03 6.18 -5.60
CA GLY A 77 -1.42 6.17 -6.01
C GLY A 77 -2.34 5.41 -5.05
N CYS A 78 -3.44 4.88 -5.54
CA CYS A 78 -4.36 4.10 -4.71
C CYS A 78 -3.72 2.84 -4.13
N SER A 79 -2.72 2.27 -4.81
CA SER A 79 -2.01 1.07 -4.34
C SER A 79 -1.42 1.26 -2.95
N ILE A 80 -0.69 2.36 -2.71
CA ILE A 80 -0.13 2.61 -1.37
C ILE A 80 -1.23 2.88 -0.35
N ALA A 81 -2.28 3.63 -0.73
CA ALA A 81 -3.35 3.98 0.19
C ALA A 81 -4.13 2.73 0.66
N TRP A 82 -4.56 1.86 -0.26
CA TRP A 82 -5.25 0.61 0.07
C TRP A 82 -4.40 -0.31 0.95
N LEU A 83 -3.11 -0.47 0.60
CA LEU A 83 -2.24 -1.35 1.35
C LEU A 83 -1.94 -0.79 2.75
N MET A 84 -1.63 0.49 2.88
CA MET A 84 -1.32 1.09 4.19
C MET A 84 -2.53 1.10 5.15
N GLN A 85 -3.75 1.10 4.61
CA GLN A 85 -4.96 1.00 5.43
C GLN A 85 -5.25 -0.43 5.94
N SER A 86 -4.75 -1.47 5.27
CA SER A 86 -5.18 -2.86 5.52
C SER A 86 -4.05 -3.89 5.61
N LEU A 87 -2.80 -3.50 5.35
CA LEU A 87 -1.65 -4.41 5.36
C LEU A 87 -1.28 -4.79 6.80
N GLU A 88 -1.29 -6.07 7.10
CA GLU A 88 -0.77 -6.62 8.34
C GLU A 88 0.70 -7.00 8.14
N ILE A 89 1.63 -6.10 8.48
CA ILE A 89 3.05 -6.27 8.20
C ILE A 89 3.66 -7.29 9.18
N PRO A 90 4.15 -8.46 8.71
CA PRO A 90 4.91 -9.38 9.55
C PRO A 90 6.18 -8.71 10.11
N LYS A 91 6.55 -9.01 11.36
CA LYS A 91 7.69 -8.36 12.05
C LYS A 91 9.02 -8.44 11.29
N SER A 92 9.22 -9.49 10.51
CA SER A 92 10.44 -9.71 9.73
C SER A 92 10.43 -9.04 8.36
N VAL A 93 9.29 -8.52 7.89
CA VAL A 93 9.14 -7.90 6.58
C VAL A 93 9.41 -6.40 6.66
N ARG A 94 10.16 -5.88 5.70
CA ARG A 94 10.36 -4.44 5.54
C ARG A 94 9.54 -3.92 4.37
N VAL A 95 8.74 -2.88 4.64
CA VAL A 95 7.94 -2.18 3.63
C VAL A 95 8.63 -0.87 3.25
N PHE A 96 8.69 -0.58 1.96
CA PHE A 96 9.28 0.63 1.41
C PHE A 96 8.31 1.32 0.45
N HIS A 97 8.28 2.63 0.54
CA HIS A 97 7.58 3.52 -0.36
C HIS A 97 8.32 4.86 -0.45
N ASP A 98 8.24 5.54 -1.59
CA ASP A 98 8.77 6.90 -1.78
C ASP A 98 7.81 7.94 -1.19
N CYS A 99 7.78 8.05 0.14
CA CYS A 99 6.81 8.88 0.86
C CYS A 99 6.91 10.39 0.57
N ASN A 100 8.08 10.89 0.19
CA ASN A 100 8.28 12.33 0.01
C ASN A 100 7.93 12.82 -1.40
N ASN A 101 8.35 12.06 -2.42
CA ASN A 101 8.17 12.45 -3.82
C ASN A 101 6.97 11.75 -4.46
N THR A 102 6.59 10.60 -3.94
CA THR A 102 5.48 9.77 -4.45
C THR A 102 5.54 9.54 -5.97
N ALA A 103 6.76 9.29 -6.48
CA ALA A 103 7.00 9.14 -7.91
C ALA A 103 6.39 7.86 -8.46
N MET A 104 5.62 7.97 -9.54
CA MET A 104 5.13 6.81 -10.30
C MET A 104 6.29 6.03 -10.91
N GLY A 105 6.28 4.70 -10.78
CA GLY A 105 7.32 3.81 -11.32
C GLY A 105 8.53 3.62 -10.41
N TRP A 106 8.55 4.21 -9.22
CA TRP A 106 9.66 4.06 -8.28
C TRP A 106 9.90 2.62 -7.81
N SER A 107 8.84 1.84 -7.64
CA SER A 107 8.89 0.55 -6.94
C SER A 107 9.73 -0.52 -7.62
N ILE A 108 9.69 -0.62 -8.95
CA ILE A 108 10.44 -1.65 -9.71
C ILE A 108 11.95 -1.41 -9.62
N PRO A 109 12.50 -0.24 -10.01
CA PRO A 109 13.94 0.01 -9.86
C PRO A 109 14.41 -0.03 -8.42
N ALA A 110 13.61 0.45 -7.47
CA ALA A 110 13.93 0.32 -6.04
C ALA A 110 13.98 -1.15 -5.58
N ALA A 111 13.14 -2.01 -6.12
CA ALA A 111 13.15 -3.44 -5.83
C ALA A 111 14.42 -4.15 -6.35
N ILE A 112 14.89 -3.77 -7.53
CA ILE A 112 16.18 -4.22 -8.06
C ILE A 112 17.29 -3.82 -7.10
N GLY A 113 17.34 -2.56 -6.68
CA GLY A 113 18.31 -2.06 -5.71
C GLY A 113 18.23 -2.79 -4.38
N ALA A 114 17.02 -3.02 -3.86
CA ALA A 114 16.79 -3.74 -2.61
C ALA A 114 17.25 -5.21 -2.65
N TYR A 115 17.11 -5.86 -3.80
CA TYR A 115 17.62 -7.21 -4.02
C TYR A 115 19.15 -7.26 -3.95
N PHE A 116 19.84 -6.39 -4.67
CA PHE A 116 21.31 -6.32 -4.65
C PHE A 116 21.85 -5.89 -3.27
N ALA A 117 21.21 -4.93 -2.63
CA ALA A 117 21.60 -4.48 -1.28
C ALA A 117 21.46 -5.55 -0.20
N SER A 118 20.77 -6.66 -0.49
CA SER A 118 20.65 -7.82 0.40
C SER A 118 21.59 -8.97 0.03
N ASP A 119 22.62 -8.74 -0.75
CA ASP A 119 23.47 -9.79 -1.32
C ASP A 119 22.68 -10.86 -2.07
N ARG A 120 21.58 -10.47 -2.72
CA ARG A 120 20.66 -11.35 -3.47
C ARG A 120 19.98 -12.44 -2.62
N LYS A 121 19.83 -12.21 -1.32
CA LYS A 121 19.26 -13.20 -0.38
C LYS A 121 17.80 -12.95 -0.01
N SER A 122 17.34 -11.70 -0.06
CA SER A 122 15.97 -11.37 0.31
C SER A 122 15.01 -11.60 -0.85
N ALA A 123 13.88 -12.22 -0.58
CA ALA A 123 12.74 -12.20 -1.48
C ALA A 123 12.23 -10.76 -1.61
N VAL A 124 11.88 -10.35 -2.83
CA VAL A 124 11.42 -8.99 -3.12
C VAL A 124 10.07 -9.06 -3.83
N THR A 125 9.10 -8.38 -3.28
CA THR A 125 7.75 -8.26 -3.83
C THR A 125 7.44 -6.79 -4.11
N VAL A 126 6.84 -6.54 -5.26
CA VAL A 126 6.38 -5.21 -5.70
C VAL A 126 4.87 -5.20 -5.84
N VAL A 127 4.23 -4.16 -5.34
CA VAL A 127 2.85 -3.82 -5.68
C VAL A 127 2.87 -2.44 -6.36
N THR A 128 2.41 -2.40 -7.60
CA THR A 128 2.45 -1.20 -8.45
C THR A 128 1.13 -1.02 -9.18
N GLY A 129 0.72 0.21 -9.43
CA GLY A 129 -0.42 0.49 -10.32
C GLY A 129 -0.06 0.26 -11.79
N ASP A 130 -1.07 0.10 -12.63
CA ASP A 130 -0.92 -0.08 -14.07
C ASP A 130 -0.14 1.08 -14.73
N GLY A 131 -0.43 2.33 -14.34
CA GLY A 131 0.29 3.50 -14.80
C GLY A 131 1.75 3.54 -14.32
N SER A 132 1.98 3.27 -13.06
CA SER A 132 3.33 3.24 -12.47
C SER A 132 4.20 2.15 -13.11
N PHE A 133 3.63 0.96 -13.35
CA PHE A 133 4.32 -0.12 -14.05
C PHE A 133 4.83 0.33 -15.42
N MET A 134 4.01 1.06 -16.18
CA MET A 134 4.39 1.53 -17.52
C MET A 134 5.54 2.54 -17.52
N MET A 135 5.72 3.31 -16.45
CA MET A 135 6.79 4.30 -16.34
C MET A 135 8.18 3.67 -16.31
N THR A 136 8.31 2.43 -15.81
CA THR A 136 9.61 1.74 -15.66
C THR A 136 9.58 0.29 -16.15
N SER A 137 8.66 -0.05 -17.04
CA SER A 137 8.53 -1.40 -17.60
C SER A 137 9.78 -1.88 -18.35
N TYR A 138 10.63 -0.98 -18.84
CA TYR A 138 11.91 -1.32 -19.46
C TYR A 138 12.91 -1.94 -18.47
N GLU A 139 12.73 -1.75 -17.17
CA GLU A 139 13.56 -2.38 -16.13
C GLU A 139 13.34 -3.90 -16.04
N LEU A 140 12.32 -4.43 -16.70
CA LEU A 140 12.15 -5.87 -16.86
C LEU A 140 13.35 -6.51 -17.56
N ALA A 141 14.02 -5.78 -18.47
CA ALA A 141 15.27 -6.22 -19.10
C ALA A 141 16.38 -6.42 -18.05
N THR A 142 16.52 -5.49 -17.10
CA THR A 142 17.48 -5.60 -15.99
C THR A 142 17.15 -6.79 -15.08
N ILE A 143 15.87 -6.99 -14.76
CA ILE A 143 15.39 -8.12 -13.95
C ILE A 143 15.75 -9.44 -14.61
N MET A 144 15.48 -9.59 -15.89
CA MET A 144 15.77 -10.81 -16.64
C MET A 144 17.26 -11.04 -16.82
N HIS A 145 18.04 -10.01 -17.15
CA HIS A 145 19.50 -10.12 -17.29
C HIS A 145 20.15 -10.68 -16.01
N HIS A 146 19.68 -10.23 -14.86
CA HIS A 146 20.22 -10.65 -13.56
C HIS A 146 19.46 -11.83 -12.92
N SER A 147 18.45 -12.37 -13.56
CA SER A 147 17.58 -13.44 -13.08
C SER A 147 17.03 -13.16 -11.67
N ILE A 148 16.54 -11.93 -11.43
CA ILE A 148 16.02 -11.51 -10.13
C ILE A 148 14.63 -12.14 -9.91
N PRO A 149 14.41 -12.99 -8.91
CA PRO A 149 13.15 -13.71 -8.70
C PRO A 149 12.06 -12.80 -8.08
N ILE A 150 11.91 -11.60 -8.61
CA ILE A 150 10.96 -10.59 -8.17
C ILE A 150 9.52 -11.00 -8.46
N LYS A 151 8.58 -10.63 -7.59
CA LYS A 151 7.15 -10.77 -7.80
C LYS A 151 6.52 -9.40 -7.96
N ILE A 152 5.96 -9.12 -9.14
CA ILE A 152 5.37 -7.83 -9.48
C ILE A 152 3.86 -8.02 -9.58
N PHE A 153 3.13 -7.51 -8.59
CA PHE A 153 1.68 -7.43 -8.62
C PHE A 153 1.27 -6.08 -9.23
N VAL A 154 0.66 -6.13 -10.40
CA VAL A 154 0.17 -4.93 -11.10
C VAL A 154 -1.30 -4.75 -10.76
N ILE A 155 -1.63 -3.75 -9.97
CA ILE A 155 -3.01 -3.35 -9.68
C ILE A 155 -3.56 -2.67 -10.94
N ASN A 156 -4.38 -3.41 -11.66
CA ASN A 156 -4.87 -3.04 -12.98
C ASN A 156 -6.34 -2.64 -12.92
N ASN A 157 -6.59 -1.37 -12.75
CA ASN A 157 -7.90 -0.76 -12.78
C ASN A 157 -8.15 0.08 -14.05
N GLN A 158 -7.29 -0.07 -15.06
CA GLN A 158 -7.36 0.60 -16.35
C GLN A 158 -7.39 2.12 -16.25
N GLY A 159 -6.73 2.68 -15.22
CA GLY A 159 -6.76 4.12 -15.00
C GLY A 159 -5.88 4.61 -13.84
N TYR A 160 -5.74 5.92 -13.75
CA TYR A 160 -5.05 6.58 -12.64
C TYR A 160 -6.05 6.93 -11.53
N SER A 161 -6.50 5.92 -10.78
CA SER A 161 -7.59 6.06 -9.82
C SER A 161 -7.38 7.14 -8.77
N MET A 162 -6.16 7.38 -8.31
CA MET A 162 -5.89 8.48 -7.39
C MET A 162 -6.15 9.85 -8.05
N ILE A 163 -5.78 10.00 -9.31
CA ILE A 163 -6.08 11.21 -10.08
C ILE A 163 -7.58 11.33 -10.36
N GLN A 164 -8.26 10.22 -10.71
CA GLN A 164 -9.71 10.22 -10.90
C GLN A 164 -10.43 10.63 -9.62
N GLN A 165 -10.02 10.10 -8.47
CA GLN A 165 -10.59 10.46 -7.16
C GLN A 165 -10.39 11.96 -6.84
N THR A 166 -9.27 12.53 -7.22
CA THR A 166 -9.02 13.98 -7.14
C THR A 166 -9.93 14.76 -8.09
N GLN A 167 -10.09 14.27 -9.33
CA GLN A 167 -10.95 14.90 -10.32
C GLN A 167 -12.44 14.81 -9.94
N GLU A 168 -12.85 13.76 -9.26
CA GLU A 168 -14.20 13.64 -8.68
C GLU A 168 -14.44 14.69 -7.61
N GLN A 169 -13.47 14.93 -6.74
CA GLN A 169 -13.61 15.88 -5.63
C GLN A 169 -13.54 17.35 -6.07
N TRP A 170 -12.77 17.68 -7.11
CA TRP A 170 -12.41 19.07 -7.41
C TRP A 170 -12.72 19.51 -8.82
N LEU A 171 -12.95 18.61 -9.76
CA LEU A 171 -13.02 18.91 -11.20
C LEU A 171 -14.27 18.30 -11.86
N ASP A 172 -15.38 18.20 -11.14
CA ASP A 172 -16.66 17.70 -11.66
C ASP A 172 -16.56 16.37 -12.42
N SER A 173 -15.70 15.45 -11.95
CA SER A 173 -15.47 14.13 -12.57
C SER A 173 -14.99 14.20 -14.03
N LYS A 174 -14.27 15.24 -14.40
CA LYS A 174 -13.67 15.37 -15.73
C LYS A 174 -12.37 14.56 -15.80
N TYR A 175 -12.46 13.30 -16.24
CA TYR A 175 -11.34 12.34 -16.25
C TYR A 175 -10.37 12.54 -17.42
N ILE A 176 -9.77 13.71 -17.51
CA ILE A 176 -8.77 14.03 -18.55
C ILE A 176 -7.45 13.34 -18.19
N ALA A 177 -6.89 12.58 -19.12
CA ALA A 177 -5.62 11.86 -19.01
C ALA A 177 -5.53 10.90 -17.80
N SER A 178 -6.67 10.40 -17.29
CA SER A 178 -6.72 9.52 -16.13
C SER A 178 -7.59 8.27 -16.32
N SER A 179 -8.35 8.22 -17.41
CA SER A 179 -9.21 7.10 -17.78
C SER A 179 -9.06 6.74 -19.27
N LYS A 180 -9.60 5.60 -19.66
CA LYS A 180 -9.61 5.19 -21.08
C LYS A 180 -10.33 6.21 -21.96
N SER A 181 -11.47 6.71 -21.54
CA SER A 181 -12.19 7.78 -22.24
C SER A 181 -11.44 9.11 -22.20
N GLY A 182 -10.60 9.33 -21.19
CA GLY A 182 -9.73 10.49 -21.04
C GLY A 182 -8.41 10.42 -21.79
N GLY A 183 -8.16 9.36 -22.59
CA GLY A 183 -7.05 9.27 -23.53
C GLY A 183 -5.88 8.40 -23.07
N ILE A 184 -6.03 7.57 -22.03
CA ILE A 184 -4.99 6.61 -21.63
C ILE A 184 -5.39 5.18 -21.97
N SER A 185 -4.39 4.31 -22.13
CA SER A 185 -4.58 2.88 -22.36
C SER A 185 -3.41 2.09 -21.79
N PHE A 186 -3.66 0.81 -21.52
CA PHE A 186 -2.66 -0.10 -20.95
C PHE A 186 -2.48 -1.34 -21.82
N PRO A 187 -1.30 -1.96 -21.79
CA PRO A 187 -0.99 -3.13 -22.60
C PRO A 187 -1.64 -4.39 -22.02
N ASN A 188 -1.53 -5.47 -22.77
CA ASN A 188 -1.77 -6.81 -22.26
C ASN A 188 -0.53 -7.27 -21.48
N TYR A 189 -0.67 -7.43 -20.16
CA TYR A 189 0.45 -7.80 -19.26
C TYR A 189 0.97 -9.21 -19.50
N GLN A 190 0.13 -10.14 -19.97
CA GLN A 190 0.59 -11.46 -20.37
C GLN A 190 1.58 -11.38 -21.52
N LYS A 191 1.26 -10.60 -22.55
CA LYS A 191 2.18 -10.40 -23.69
C LYS A 191 3.49 -9.75 -23.28
N ILE A 192 3.48 -8.88 -22.29
CA ILE A 192 4.70 -8.32 -21.71
C ILE A 192 5.50 -9.40 -21.01
N ALA A 193 4.87 -10.20 -20.14
CA ALA A 193 5.52 -11.32 -19.47
C ALA A 193 6.14 -12.30 -20.47
N ASP A 194 5.39 -12.68 -21.50
CA ASP A 194 5.84 -13.58 -22.57
C ASP A 194 7.07 -13.00 -23.32
N ALA A 195 7.05 -11.67 -23.61
CA ALA A 195 8.17 -11.02 -24.31
C ALA A 195 9.48 -10.98 -23.50
N TYR A 196 9.39 -11.10 -22.17
CA TYR A 196 10.54 -11.12 -21.26
C TYR A 196 10.76 -12.51 -20.65
N ASP A 197 10.09 -13.58 -21.10
CA ASP A 197 10.18 -14.95 -20.54
C ASP A 197 9.89 -15.00 -19.03
N MET A 198 9.02 -14.12 -18.52
CA MET A 198 8.57 -14.09 -17.14
C MET A 198 7.34 -14.97 -16.93
N ASP A 199 7.18 -15.52 -15.73
CA ASP A 199 5.93 -16.18 -15.37
C ASP A 199 4.79 -15.16 -15.29
N TYR A 200 3.58 -15.58 -15.71
CA TYR A 200 2.40 -14.75 -15.67
C TYR A 200 1.28 -15.39 -14.86
N PHE A 201 0.63 -14.59 -14.03
CA PHE A 201 -0.59 -14.95 -13.30
C PHE A 201 -1.61 -13.82 -13.42
N GLU A 202 -2.88 -14.18 -13.27
CA GLU A 202 -3.99 -13.23 -13.23
C GLU A 202 -4.90 -13.52 -12.04
N LEU A 203 -5.28 -12.47 -11.31
CA LEU A 203 -6.32 -12.48 -10.30
C LEU A 203 -7.49 -11.67 -10.86
N SER A 204 -8.58 -12.34 -11.21
CA SER A 204 -9.73 -11.71 -11.87
C SER A 204 -10.79 -11.23 -10.88
N ASP A 205 -10.93 -11.93 -9.75
CA ASP A 205 -11.87 -11.61 -8.68
C ASP A 205 -11.36 -12.12 -7.32
N ASN A 206 -12.16 -11.92 -6.27
CA ASN A 206 -11.77 -12.30 -4.90
C ASN A 206 -11.56 -13.81 -4.71
N SER A 207 -12.11 -14.68 -5.55
CA SER A 207 -11.88 -16.13 -5.44
C SER A 207 -10.45 -16.52 -5.84
N ASP A 208 -9.81 -15.69 -6.65
CA ASP A 208 -8.47 -15.89 -7.15
C ASP A 208 -7.36 -15.48 -6.17
N VAL A 209 -7.66 -14.75 -5.09
CA VAL A 209 -6.62 -14.22 -4.18
C VAL A 209 -5.80 -15.32 -3.50
N SER A 210 -6.34 -16.53 -3.37
CA SER A 210 -5.60 -17.70 -2.88
C SER A 210 -4.39 -18.06 -3.75
N LYS A 211 -4.40 -17.69 -5.05
CA LYS A 211 -3.29 -17.88 -5.99
C LYS A 211 -2.05 -17.04 -5.62
N ILE A 212 -2.19 -16.01 -4.77
CA ILE A 212 -1.07 -15.18 -4.29
C ILE A 212 0.02 -16.06 -3.68
N SER A 213 -0.34 -17.09 -2.94
CA SER A 213 0.61 -18.05 -2.36
C SER A 213 1.46 -18.75 -3.45
N THR A 214 0.86 -19.11 -4.58
CA THR A 214 1.57 -19.71 -5.71
C THR A 214 2.49 -18.71 -6.41
N VAL A 215 2.01 -17.48 -6.61
CA VAL A 215 2.80 -16.37 -7.19
C VAL A 215 4.05 -16.10 -6.35
N ILE A 216 3.90 -15.96 -5.03
CA ILE A 216 5.00 -15.67 -4.12
C ILE A 216 6.05 -16.81 -4.10
N LYS A 217 5.61 -18.06 -4.22
CA LYS A 217 6.49 -19.24 -4.23
C LYS A 217 7.14 -19.54 -5.58
N SER A 218 6.74 -18.88 -6.67
CA SER A 218 7.42 -19.05 -7.96
C SER A 218 8.91 -18.74 -7.82
N ILE A 219 9.76 -19.48 -8.49
CA ILE A 219 11.22 -19.29 -8.49
C ILE A 219 11.68 -18.30 -9.58
N LYS A 220 10.81 -18.02 -10.55
CA LYS A 220 11.09 -17.11 -11.66
C LYS A 220 10.64 -15.67 -11.36
N PRO A 221 11.18 -14.68 -12.07
CA PRO A 221 10.57 -13.37 -12.18
C PRO A 221 9.13 -13.51 -12.64
N THR A 222 8.20 -12.81 -11.98
CA THR A 222 6.77 -13.05 -12.20
C THR A 222 6.00 -11.75 -12.29
N ILE A 223 5.10 -11.62 -13.25
CA ILE A 223 4.08 -10.57 -13.32
C ILE A 223 2.74 -11.19 -12.94
N CYS A 224 2.07 -10.61 -11.96
CA CYS A 224 0.72 -10.95 -11.56
C CYS A 224 -0.22 -9.77 -11.83
N ASN A 225 -1.12 -9.91 -12.81
CA ASN A 225 -2.13 -8.92 -13.14
C ASN A 225 -3.31 -9.05 -12.16
N VAL A 226 -3.49 -8.06 -11.31
CA VAL A 226 -4.58 -7.98 -10.32
C VAL A 226 -5.65 -7.05 -10.86
N LYS A 227 -6.75 -7.60 -11.36
CA LYS A 227 -7.86 -6.81 -11.89
C LYS A 227 -8.65 -6.17 -10.74
N VAL A 228 -8.83 -4.87 -10.82
CA VAL A 228 -9.60 -4.07 -9.85
C VAL A 228 -10.60 -3.22 -10.63
N ASP A 229 -11.82 -3.09 -10.12
CA ASP A 229 -12.83 -2.25 -10.75
C ASP A 229 -12.33 -0.80 -10.89
N ASP A 230 -12.57 -0.19 -12.05
CA ASP A 230 -12.06 1.15 -12.39
C ASP A 230 -12.64 2.27 -11.51
N ASN A 231 -13.79 2.02 -10.91
CA ASN A 231 -14.47 2.92 -9.97
C ASN A 231 -14.19 2.60 -8.50
N PHE A 232 -13.32 1.63 -8.19
CA PHE A 232 -12.98 1.34 -6.81
C PHE A 232 -12.08 2.45 -6.23
N ARG A 233 -12.54 3.10 -5.16
CA ARG A 233 -11.85 4.26 -4.55
C ARG A 233 -11.28 3.92 -3.19
N VAL A 234 -10.32 4.75 -2.76
CA VAL A 234 -9.80 4.69 -1.38
C VAL A 234 -10.89 5.14 -0.42
N THR A 235 -11.15 4.33 0.60
CA THR A 235 -12.13 4.64 1.65
C THR A 235 -11.72 3.95 2.97
N PRO A 236 -11.82 4.59 4.15
CA PRO A 236 -12.16 6.01 4.32
C PRO A 236 -11.08 6.94 3.75
N GLN A 237 -11.45 8.20 3.52
CA GLN A 237 -10.51 9.22 3.02
C GLN A 237 -10.80 10.58 3.64
N VAL A 238 -9.78 11.42 3.70
CA VAL A 238 -9.96 12.83 4.06
C VAL A 238 -10.74 13.53 2.97
N VAL A 239 -11.82 14.23 3.35
CA VAL A 239 -12.61 15.04 2.44
C VAL A 239 -11.96 16.42 2.32
N PHE A 240 -11.76 16.90 1.09
CA PHE A 240 -11.15 18.20 0.87
C PHE A 240 -11.87 19.33 1.61
N GLY A 241 -11.09 20.18 2.27
CA GLY A 241 -11.61 21.29 3.06
C GLY A 241 -12.21 20.90 4.41
N LYS A 242 -12.12 19.62 4.79
CA LYS A 242 -12.52 19.12 6.11
C LYS A 242 -11.29 18.80 6.97
N PRO A 243 -11.45 18.79 8.31
CA PRO A 243 -10.38 18.36 9.20
C PRO A 243 -9.91 16.95 8.92
N ASN A 244 -8.62 16.68 9.10
CA ASN A 244 -8.01 15.36 8.85
C ASN A 244 -8.58 14.27 9.74
N GLU A 245 -9.05 14.62 10.94
CA GLU A 245 -9.64 13.70 11.90
C GLU A 245 -11.05 13.26 11.52
N ASP A 246 -11.72 13.95 10.59
CA ASP A 246 -13.12 13.70 10.22
C ASP A 246 -13.22 13.16 8.78
N MET A 247 -12.76 11.93 8.59
CA MET A 247 -12.73 11.26 7.29
C MET A 247 -14.12 10.85 6.79
N GLY A 248 -14.28 10.82 5.48
CA GLY A 248 -15.46 10.26 4.83
C GLY A 248 -15.31 8.77 4.47
N PRO A 249 -16.35 7.92 4.64
CA PRO A 249 -17.66 8.26 5.19
C PRO A 249 -17.60 8.61 6.67
N LEU A 250 -18.44 9.57 7.08
CA LEU A 250 -18.42 10.09 8.44
C LEU A 250 -18.73 9.00 9.47
N MET A 251 -17.94 8.93 10.53
CA MET A 251 -18.25 8.09 11.67
C MET A 251 -19.53 8.54 12.39
N PRO A 252 -20.21 7.66 13.17
CA PRO A 252 -21.27 8.07 14.08
C PRO A 252 -20.79 9.22 14.98
N ARG A 253 -21.53 10.33 14.98
CA ARG A 253 -21.10 11.59 15.64
C ARG A 253 -20.80 11.44 17.12
N ASP A 254 -21.62 10.67 17.83
CA ASP A 254 -21.39 10.42 19.27
C ASP A 254 -20.09 9.70 19.53
N PHE A 255 -19.75 8.72 18.67
CA PHE A 255 -18.49 7.99 18.77
C PHE A 255 -17.30 8.90 18.41
N PHE A 256 -17.40 9.66 17.32
CA PHE A 256 -16.37 10.62 16.91
C PHE A 256 -16.09 11.63 18.04
N ASN A 257 -17.12 12.29 18.56
CA ASN A 257 -16.98 13.30 19.62
C ASN A 257 -16.40 12.71 20.92
N LYS A 258 -16.79 11.48 21.28
CA LYS A 258 -16.24 10.78 22.45
C LYS A 258 -14.76 10.41 22.28
N SER A 259 -14.34 10.12 21.05
CA SER A 259 -12.96 9.69 20.75
C SER A 259 -11.99 10.87 20.63
N MET A 260 -12.49 12.09 20.45
CA MET A 260 -11.65 13.28 20.35
C MET A 260 -11.06 13.68 21.70
N ILE A 261 -9.72 13.85 21.73
CA ILE A 261 -8.99 14.38 22.90
C ILE A 261 -9.03 15.91 22.89
N VAL A 262 -8.98 16.47 21.70
CA VAL A 262 -9.04 17.93 21.45
C VAL A 262 -10.38 18.23 20.78
N LYS A 263 -10.98 19.37 21.10
CA LYS A 263 -12.24 19.78 20.46
C LYS A 263 -12.05 19.78 18.93
N PRO A 264 -12.95 19.11 18.16
CA PRO A 264 -12.88 19.13 16.70
C PRO A 264 -12.95 20.55 16.14
N ILE A 265 -12.30 20.77 15.02
CA ILE A 265 -12.42 22.02 14.25
C ILE A 265 -13.76 21.96 13.50
N GLU A 266 -14.57 23.00 13.64
CA GLU A 266 -15.87 23.12 12.96
C GLU A 266 -15.74 23.48 11.48
#